data_95aafdd165cf3154abd69f02fc49e61f
#
_entry.id   95aafdd165cf3154abd69f02fc49e61f
#
_cell.length_a   1.000
_cell.length_b   1.000
_cell.length_c   1.000
_cell.angle_alpha   90.00
_cell.angle_beta   90.00
_cell.angle_gamma   90.00
#
_symmetry.space_group_name_H-M   'P 1'
#
loop_
_entity.id
_entity.type
_entity.pdbx_description
1 polymer ?
#
loop_
_entity_poly.entity_id
_entity_poly.type
_entity_poly.pdbx_seq_one_letter_code
_entity_poly.pdbx_strand_id
1 'polypeptide(L)'
;MNCYHVKKIAGPADIAADWNSADWKDAEIIKINNFRPESSNHHPEVECRMQHDGKGFYGLFQVKDKYIRCVATEYNSSVCRDSCVEFFVEPPGGQGYLNFEFNCGGTMLLFYVKDCTRTDKGFKDF
;
A
#
# COMPACT_ATOMS: atom_id res chain seq x y z
N MET A 1 4.24 9.86 17.31
CA MET A 1 3.89 8.76 16.38
C MET A 1 2.38 8.80 16.19
N ASN A 2 1.89 8.94 14.97
CA ASN A 2 0.46 8.89 14.72
C ASN A 2 0.03 7.41 14.76
N CYS A 3 -1.05 7.12 15.49
CA CYS A 3 -1.62 5.78 15.58
C CYS A 3 -2.92 5.74 14.78
N TYR A 4 -3.11 4.67 14.01
CA TYR A 4 -4.34 4.41 13.29
C TYR A 4 -4.97 3.12 13.79
N HIS A 5 -6.27 3.15 14.07
CA HIS A 5 -7.00 1.97 14.52
C HIS A 5 -7.70 1.29 13.34
N VAL A 6 -7.16 0.13 12.95
CA VAL A 6 -7.80 -0.69 11.92
C VAL A 6 -9.11 -1.28 12.46
N LYS A 7 -10.24 -0.88 11.90
CA LYS A 7 -11.57 -1.28 12.35
C LYS A 7 -11.83 -2.77 12.07
N LYS A 8 -12.35 -3.48 13.07
CA LYS A 8 -12.83 -4.86 12.88
C LYS A 8 -14.22 -4.85 12.25
N ILE A 9 -14.42 -5.68 11.23
CA ILE A 9 -15.69 -5.92 10.54
C ILE A 9 -16.14 -7.37 10.71
N ALA A 10 -17.43 -7.64 10.47
CA ALA A 10 -18.02 -8.97 10.72
C ALA A 10 -17.65 -10.03 9.66
N GLY A 11 -17.22 -9.61 8.48
CA GLY A 11 -16.87 -10.48 7.36
C GLY A 11 -16.00 -9.73 6.35
N PRO A 12 -15.68 -10.33 5.19
CA PRO A 12 -14.82 -9.70 4.20
C PRO A 12 -15.44 -8.40 3.67
N ALA A 13 -14.59 -7.37 3.49
CA ALA A 13 -15.00 -6.14 2.85
C ALA A 13 -15.16 -6.33 1.34
N ASP A 14 -16.05 -5.55 0.73
CA ASP A 14 -16.14 -5.46 -0.73
C ASP A 14 -14.87 -4.86 -1.32
N ILE A 15 -14.24 -5.57 -2.25
CA ILE A 15 -13.02 -5.15 -2.96
C ILE A 15 -13.30 -4.51 -4.33
N ALA A 16 -14.54 -4.13 -4.62
CA ALA A 16 -14.92 -3.45 -5.87
C ALA A 16 -14.34 -2.03 -6.00
N ALA A 17 -13.53 -1.59 -5.04
CA ALA A 17 -12.87 -0.29 -5.02
C ALA A 17 -13.81 0.93 -5.04
N ASP A 18 -15.03 0.79 -4.54
CA ASP A 18 -15.94 1.93 -4.34
C ASP A 18 -15.66 2.61 -3.00
N TRP A 19 -14.98 3.77 -3.05
CA TRP A 19 -14.64 4.57 -1.88
C TRP A 19 -15.85 4.97 -1.03
N ASN A 20 -17.02 5.13 -1.63
CA ASN A 20 -18.23 5.59 -0.97
C ASN A 20 -19.19 4.46 -0.58
N SER A 21 -18.81 3.21 -0.82
CA SER A 21 -19.64 2.07 -0.48
C SER A 21 -19.93 1.98 1.03
N ALA A 22 -21.00 1.28 1.38
CA ALA A 22 -21.39 1.07 2.78
C ALA A 22 -20.29 0.36 3.60
N ASP A 23 -19.51 -0.50 2.96
CA ASP A 23 -18.46 -1.27 3.63
C ASP A 23 -17.29 -0.40 4.07
N TRP A 24 -17.00 0.68 3.35
CA TRP A 24 -15.83 1.52 3.61
C TRP A 24 -16.13 2.85 4.30
N LYS A 25 -17.35 3.37 4.22
CA LYS A 25 -17.70 4.72 4.72
C LYS A 25 -17.39 4.95 6.20
N ASP A 26 -17.45 3.90 7.02
CA ASP A 26 -17.22 3.98 8.47
C ASP A 26 -15.77 3.69 8.86
N ALA A 27 -14.89 3.36 7.91
CA ALA A 27 -13.47 3.23 8.16
C ALA A 27 -12.82 4.62 8.24
N GLU A 28 -11.96 4.81 9.24
CA GLU A 28 -11.20 6.05 9.40
C GLU A 28 -10.27 6.27 8.20
N ILE A 29 -10.09 7.53 7.80
CA ILE A 29 -9.24 7.91 6.67
C ILE A 29 -7.81 8.18 7.17
N ILE A 30 -6.86 7.50 6.57
CA ILE A 30 -5.43 7.80 6.69
C ILE A 30 -5.05 8.75 5.55
N LYS A 31 -4.50 9.92 5.87
CA LYS A 31 -3.88 10.79 4.86
C LYS A 31 -2.39 10.46 4.78
N ILE A 32 -1.93 10.09 3.59
CA ILE A 32 -0.53 9.80 3.33
C ILE A 32 0.11 11.07 2.77
N ASN A 33 0.63 11.91 3.67
CA ASN A 33 1.14 13.24 3.35
C ASN A 33 2.53 13.53 3.96
N ASN A 34 3.24 12.49 4.35
CA ASN A 34 4.59 12.62 4.90
C ASN A 34 5.64 12.54 3.77
N PHE A 35 5.78 13.62 3.02
CA PHE A 35 6.73 13.72 1.91
C PHE A 35 8.16 13.91 2.42
N ARG A 36 9.12 13.25 1.77
CA ARG A 36 10.54 13.44 2.09
C ARG A 36 10.99 14.82 1.63
N PRO A 37 11.85 15.51 2.40
CA PRO A 37 12.40 16.82 2.00
C PRO A 37 13.15 16.79 0.66
N GLU A 38 13.74 15.62 0.31
CA GLU A 38 14.50 15.42 -0.91
C GLU A 38 13.62 15.12 -2.13
N SER A 39 12.32 14.91 -1.94
CA SER A 39 11.40 14.65 -3.04
C SER A 39 11.09 15.92 -3.83
N SER A 40 10.48 15.75 -5.00
CA SER A 40 10.04 16.86 -5.82
C SER A 40 8.90 17.65 -5.17
N ASN A 41 8.56 18.82 -5.71
CA ASN A 41 7.39 19.61 -5.29
C ASN A 41 6.04 18.99 -5.75
N HIS A 42 6.05 17.78 -6.27
CA HIS A 42 4.86 17.05 -6.66
C HIS A 42 4.32 16.27 -5.47
N HIS A 43 3.19 16.73 -4.94
CA HIS A 43 2.55 16.16 -3.76
C HIS A 43 1.11 15.75 -4.11
N PRO A 44 0.87 14.50 -4.55
CA PRO A 44 -0.48 14.01 -4.81
C PRO A 44 -1.30 13.94 -3.53
N GLU A 45 -2.61 14.01 -3.66
CA GLU A 45 -3.53 13.75 -2.56
C GLU A 45 -3.75 12.24 -2.46
N VAL A 46 -3.29 11.64 -1.34
CA VAL A 46 -3.36 10.20 -1.13
C VAL A 46 -4.08 9.90 0.18
N GLU A 47 -5.15 9.13 0.09
CA GLU A 47 -5.94 8.66 1.22
C GLU A 47 -6.03 7.13 1.22
N CYS A 48 -6.10 6.55 2.40
CA CYS A 48 -6.26 5.12 2.59
C CYS A 48 -7.30 4.84 3.68
N ARG A 49 -8.03 3.75 3.55
CA ARG A 49 -8.87 3.16 4.58
C ARG A 49 -8.47 1.71 4.80
N MET A 50 -8.44 1.27 6.06
CA MET A 50 -8.08 -0.10 6.39
C MET A 50 -9.10 -0.72 7.35
N GLN A 51 -9.38 -2.00 7.13
CA GLN A 51 -10.26 -2.83 7.96
C GLN A 51 -9.69 -4.23 8.09
N HIS A 52 -10.19 -5.01 9.05
CA HIS A 52 -9.86 -6.42 9.20
C HIS A 52 -11.08 -7.22 9.68
N ASP A 53 -11.19 -8.49 9.31
CA ASP A 53 -12.23 -9.41 9.76
C ASP A 53 -11.71 -10.45 10.78
N GLY A 54 -10.45 -10.34 11.18
CA GLY A 54 -9.74 -11.29 12.02
C GLY A 54 -9.06 -12.43 11.26
N LYS A 55 -9.26 -12.52 9.93
CA LYS A 55 -8.59 -13.48 9.05
C LYS A 55 -7.66 -12.77 8.05
N GLY A 56 -7.98 -11.53 7.69
CA GLY A 56 -7.21 -10.74 6.75
C GLY A 56 -7.39 -9.25 6.95
N PHE A 57 -6.51 -8.48 6.29
CA PHE A 57 -6.61 -7.03 6.17
C PHE A 57 -7.17 -6.64 4.81
N TYR A 58 -7.99 -5.62 4.80
CA TYR A 58 -8.56 -5.01 3.60
C TYR A 58 -8.11 -3.57 3.55
N GLY A 59 -7.50 -3.16 2.46
CA GLY A 59 -7.02 -1.79 2.23
C GLY A 59 -7.64 -1.20 0.98
N LEU A 60 -8.09 0.04 1.06
CA LEU A 60 -8.60 0.80 -0.06
C LEU A 60 -7.85 2.12 -0.15
N PHE A 61 -7.19 2.37 -1.27
CA PHE A 61 -6.47 3.60 -1.56
C PHE A 61 -7.24 4.45 -2.55
N GLN A 62 -7.27 5.75 -2.30
CA GLN A 62 -7.74 6.76 -3.25
C GLN A 62 -6.61 7.76 -3.49
N VAL A 63 -6.20 7.91 -4.75
CA VAL A 63 -5.13 8.81 -5.16
C VAL A 63 -5.65 9.80 -6.17
N LYS A 64 -5.44 11.10 -5.91
CA LYS A 64 -5.69 12.18 -6.86
C LYS A 64 -4.34 12.73 -7.30
N ASP A 65 -3.94 12.39 -8.50
CA ASP A 65 -2.70 12.80 -9.12
C ASP A 65 -2.95 13.32 -10.54
N LYS A 66 -2.18 14.31 -10.97
CA LYS A 66 -2.21 14.83 -12.33
C LYS A 66 -1.30 14.05 -13.29
N TYR A 67 -0.38 13.26 -12.76
CA TYR A 67 0.53 12.42 -13.53
C TYR A 67 0.26 10.96 -13.20
N ILE A 68 -0.17 10.21 -14.19
CA ILE A 68 -0.47 8.78 -14.04
C ILE A 68 0.42 8.01 -15.02
N ARG A 69 1.19 7.07 -14.48
CA ARG A 69 2.00 6.13 -15.22
C ARG A 69 1.58 4.71 -14.85
N CYS A 70 1.34 3.86 -15.86
CA CYS A 70 1.02 2.45 -15.69
C CYS A 70 1.60 1.67 -16.89
N VAL A 71 2.77 1.07 -16.71
CA VAL A 71 3.50 0.36 -17.78
C VAL A 71 3.80 -1.08 -17.40
N ALA A 72 4.06 -1.35 -16.12
CA ALA A 72 4.31 -2.69 -15.61
C ALA A 72 3.02 -3.51 -15.62
N THR A 73 3.02 -4.67 -16.28
CA THR A 73 1.87 -5.58 -16.42
C THR A 73 2.12 -6.97 -15.86
N GLU A 74 3.38 -7.30 -15.59
CA GLU A 74 3.76 -8.62 -15.11
C GLU A 74 3.90 -8.64 -13.58
N TYR A 75 3.44 -9.71 -12.95
CA TYR A 75 3.62 -9.94 -11.51
C TYR A 75 5.10 -9.88 -11.12
N ASN A 76 5.39 -9.22 -10.02
CA ASN A 76 6.74 -8.97 -9.50
C ASN A 76 7.67 -8.17 -10.44
N SER A 77 7.12 -7.49 -11.44
CA SER A 77 7.88 -6.53 -12.23
C SER A 77 8.08 -5.20 -11.47
N SER A 78 8.77 -4.23 -12.07
CA SER A 78 9.13 -2.97 -11.41
C SER A 78 7.94 -2.00 -11.27
N VAL A 79 6.89 -2.41 -10.56
CA VAL A 79 5.67 -1.59 -10.34
C VAL A 79 5.95 -0.28 -9.60
N CYS A 80 7.01 -0.22 -8.78
CA CYS A 80 7.48 0.99 -8.10
C CYS A 80 7.94 2.13 -9.04
N ARG A 81 8.10 1.83 -10.35
CA ARG A 81 8.37 2.85 -11.38
C ARG A 81 7.11 3.45 -11.98
N ASP A 82 5.96 2.90 -11.66
CA ASP A 82 4.64 3.40 -12.03
C ASP A 82 4.04 4.24 -10.89
N SER A 83 2.85 4.80 -11.13
CA SER A 83 2.04 5.34 -10.05
C SER A 83 1.57 4.19 -9.19
N CYS A 84 2.16 4.02 -8.01
CA CYS A 84 1.92 2.89 -7.13
C CYS A 84 1.54 3.30 -5.71
N VAL A 85 0.89 2.40 -5.02
CA VAL A 85 0.65 2.42 -3.58
C VAL A 85 1.30 1.20 -2.96
N GLU A 86 1.80 1.35 -1.72
CA GLU A 86 2.59 0.33 -1.07
C GLU A 86 2.10 0.08 0.35
N PHE A 87 2.16 -1.17 0.79
CA PHE A 87 1.84 -1.58 2.14
C PHE A 87 2.89 -2.54 2.67
N PHE A 88 3.54 -2.14 3.76
CA PHE A 88 4.56 -2.96 4.42
C PHE A 88 4.01 -3.49 5.74
N VAL A 89 4.16 -4.78 5.97
CA VAL A 89 3.72 -5.41 7.20
C VAL A 89 4.75 -6.41 7.72
N GLU A 90 5.16 -6.24 8.97
CA GLU A 90 6.02 -7.17 9.67
C GLU A 90 5.14 -8.15 10.48
N PRO A 91 5.17 -9.46 10.15
CA PRO A 91 4.49 -10.47 10.94
C PRO A 91 5.11 -10.61 12.33
N PRO A 92 4.38 -11.12 13.32
CA PRO A 92 4.95 -11.44 14.64
C PRO A 92 6.16 -12.36 14.50
N GLY A 93 7.28 -12.02 15.20
CA GLY A 93 8.52 -12.81 15.18
C GLY A 93 9.73 -12.07 14.62
N GLY A 94 9.56 -10.92 13.99
CA GLY A 94 10.64 -9.99 13.66
C GLY A 94 11.73 -10.51 12.71
N GLN A 95 11.40 -11.46 11.82
CA GLN A 95 12.35 -12.05 10.88
C GLN A 95 12.34 -11.41 9.49
N GLY A 96 11.62 -10.32 9.34
CA GLY A 96 11.44 -9.63 8.07
C GLY A 96 10.02 -9.12 7.90
N TYR A 97 9.75 -8.50 6.75
CA TYR A 97 8.44 -7.94 6.44
C TYR A 97 7.98 -8.29 5.02
N LEU A 98 6.68 -8.28 4.84
CA LEU A 98 6.05 -8.36 3.54
C LEU A 98 5.97 -6.97 2.93
N ASN A 99 6.42 -6.85 1.70
CA ASN A 99 6.32 -5.65 0.87
C ASN A 99 5.31 -5.88 -0.25
N PHE A 100 4.15 -5.25 -0.13
CA PHE A 100 3.13 -5.24 -1.16
C PHE A 100 3.19 -3.91 -1.91
N GLU A 101 3.31 -3.94 -3.22
CA GLU A 101 3.24 -2.78 -4.10
C GLU A 101 2.20 -3.03 -5.19
N PHE A 102 1.34 -2.04 -5.46
CA PHE A 102 0.34 -2.13 -6.52
C PHE A 102 0.42 -0.88 -7.38
N ASN A 103 0.59 -1.04 -8.68
CA ASN A 103 0.43 0.10 -9.58
C ASN A 103 -1.05 0.41 -9.83
N CYS A 104 -1.33 1.55 -10.45
CA CYS A 104 -2.70 1.99 -10.73
C CYS A 104 -3.46 1.11 -11.75
N GLY A 105 -2.79 0.17 -12.40
CA GLY A 105 -3.40 -0.86 -13.26
C GLY A 105 -3.70 -2.18 -12.53
N GLY A 106 -3.39 -2.27 -11.23
CA GLY A 106 -3.62 -3.46 -10.42
C GLY A 106 -2.53 -4.52 -10.53
N THR A 107 -1.41 -4.23 -11.19
CA THR A 107 -0.26 -5.15 -11.19
C THR A 107 0.42 -5.11 -9.82
N MET A 108 0.73 -6.29 -9.27
CA MET A 108 1.29 -6.45 -7.94
C MET A 108 2.75 -6.90 -7.98
N LEU A 109 3.53 -6.35 -7.05
CA LEU A 109 4.79 -6.90 -6.59
C LEU A 109 4.62 -7.32 -5.12
N LEU A 110 5.11 -8.49 -4.77
CA LEU A 110 5.13 -9.00 -3.40
C LEU A 110 6.48 -9.65 -3.10
N PHE A 111 7.18 -9.07 -2.12
CA PHE A 111 8.41 -9.64 -1.58
C PHE A 111 8.31 -9.87 -0.07
N TYR A 112 9.01 -10.90 0.41
CA TYR A 112 9.33 -11.06 1.82
C TYR A 112 10.78 -10.63 2.04
N VAL A 113 10.99 -9.47 2.66
CA VAL A 113 12.30 -8.85 2.83
C VAL A 113 12.83 -9.16 4.22
N LYS A 114 13.96 -9.90 4.30
CA LYS A 114 14.65 -10.22 5.56
C LYS A 114 15.74 -9.20 5.89
N ASP A 115 16.46 -8.74 4.88
CA ASP A 115 17.48 -7.70 5.04
C ASP A 115 17.24 -6.59 4.01
N CYS A 116 16.78 -5.43 4.48
CA CYS A 116 16.48 -4.27 3.63
C CYS A 116 17.73 -3.47 3.22
N THR A 117 18.95 -3.93 3.54
CA THR A 117 20.17 -3.30 3.06
C THR A 117 20.17 -3.25 1.53
N ARG A 118 20.33 -2.06 0.96
CA ARG A 118 20.36 -1.88 -0.48
C ARG A 118 21.72 -2.30 -1.04
N THR A 119 21.67 -3.06 -2.13
CA THR A 119 22.82 -3.45 -2.94
C THR A 119 22.60 -2.99 -4.39
N ASP A 120 23.60 -3.15 -5.24
CA ASP A 120 23.49 -2.85 -6.69
C ASP A 120 22.39 -3.70 -7.38
N LYS A 121 22.01 -4.82 -6.76
CA LYS A 121 21.00 -5.77 -7.29
C LYS A 121 19.64 -5.69 -6.60
N GLY A 122 19.45 -4.75 -5.68
CA GLY A 122 18.22 -4.61 -4.90
C GLY A 122 18.45 -4.83 -3.40
N PHE A 123 17.50 -5.44 -2.70
CA PHE A 123 17.69 -5.82 -1.30
C PHE A 123 18.69 -6.96 -1.17
N LYS A 124 19.37 -7.01 -0.03
CA LYS A 124 20.39 -8.02 0.24
C LYS A 124 19.81 -9.43 0.39
N ASP A 125 18.62 -9.54 1.01
CA ASP A 125 17.93 -10.81 1.21
C ASP A 125 16.41 -10.60 1.13
N PHE A 126 15.74 -11.28 0.18
CA PHE A 126 14.28 -11.24 -0.06
C PHE A 126 13.77 -12.53 -0.73
#